data_8c847c830c542daba942360fdeaca03c
#
_entry.id   8c847c830c542daba942360fdeaca03c
#
_cell.length_a   1.000
_cell.length_b   1.000
_cell.length_c   1.000
_cell.angle_alpha   90.00
_cell.angle_beta   90.00
_cell.angle_gamma   90.00
#
_symmetry.space_group_name_H-M   'P 1'
#
loop_
_entity.id
_entity.type
_entity.pdbx_description
1 polymer ?
#
loop_
_entity_poly.entity_id
_entity_poly.type
_entity_poly.pdbx_seq_one_letter_code
_entity_poly.pdbx_strand_id
1 'polypeptide(L)'
;MRAVIDTSVVFHLFSSFYPERTQITERIIEMIQSGQIEGFAPRIGRAEFVAVLSRYFEKNEVIGALSGYDEVITWVPEELIMQDVIELAFELKHHVSDLYFVATAKLLNAALLTNDRKMADIAKSVGLKSFYLIEEADEFFKLVGVDG
;
A
#
# COMPACT_ATOMS: atom_id res chain seq x y z
N MET A 1 11.07 -2.58 -9.95
CA MET A 1 10.69 -1.52 -8.96
C MET A 1 9.90 -2.14 -7.82
N ARG A 2 10.13 -1.67 -6.61
CA ARG A 2 9.37 -2.08 -5.41
C ARG A 2 8.36 -1.03 -5.04
N ALA A 3 7.17 -1.47 -4.66
CA ALA A 3 6.11 -0.58 -4.20
C ALA A 3 5.44 -1.13 -2.94
N VAL A 4 5.23 -0.27 -1.97
CA VAL A 4 4.44 -0.58 -0.77
C VAL A 4 3.02 -0.10 -1.03
N ILE A 5 2.04 -0.99 -0.88
CA ILE A 5 0.64 -0.72 -1.18
C ILE A 5 -0.13 -0.55 0.12
N ASP A 6 -0.66 0.64 0.34
CA ASP A 6 -1.52 0.91 1.49
C ASP A 6 -2.89 0.24 1.30
N THR A 7 -3.50 -0.18 2.40
CA THR A 7 -4.82 -0.82 2.42
C THR A 7 -5.89 0.06 1.75
N SER A 8 -5.77 1.39 1.86
CA SER A 8 -6.69 2.34 1.21
C SER A 8 -6.72 2.21 -0.32
N VAL A 9 -5.66 1.66 -0.91
CA VAL A 9 -5.58 1.44 -2.37
C VAL A 9 -6.26 0.13 -2.74
N VAL A 10 -5.86 -0.97 -2.11
CA VAL A 10 -6.35 -2.31 -2.48
C VAL A 10 -7.85 -2.49 -2.20
N PHE A 11 -8.38 -1.76 -1.24
CA PHE A 11 -9.82 -1.77 -0.95
C PHE A 11 -10.67 -1.52 -2.21
N HIS A 12 -10.22 -0.63 -3.09
CA HIS A 12 -10.95 -0.27 -4.31
C HIS A 12 -11.04 -1.40 -5.34
N LEU A 13 -10.28 -2.47 -5.17
CA LEU A 13 -10.42 -3.66 -6.01
C LEU A 13 -11.76 -4.36 -5.73
N PHE A 14 -12.28 -4.22 -4.52
CA PHE A 14 -13.48 -4.90 -4.03
C PHE A 14 -14.68 -3.96 -3.87
N SER A 15 -14.49 -2.66 -4.11
CA SER A 15 -15.50 -1.63 -3.96
C SER A 15 -15.85 -1.04 -5.32
N SER A 16 -17.13 -0.81 -5.58
CA SER A 16 -17.61 -0.16 -6.80
C SER A 16 -17.93 1.32 -6.64
N PHE A 17 -17.64 1.90 -5.47
CA PHE A 17 -18.02 3.29 -5.17
C PHE A 17 -17.29 4.32 -6.05
N TYR A 18 -16.05 4.03 -6.43
CA TYR A 18 -15.20 4.93 -7.22
C TYR A 18 -14.57 4.17 -8.38
N PRO A 19 -15.24 4.08 -9.54
CA PRO A 19 -14.73 3.29 -10.67
C PRO A 19 -13.32 3.66 -11.14
N GLU A 20 -12.95 4.93 -11.08
CA GLU A 20 -11.61 5.38 -11.48
C GLU A 20 -10.53 4.83 -10.56
N ARG A 21 -10.81 4.80 -9.24
CA ARG A 21 -9.88 4.23 -8.25
C ARG A 21 -9.75 2.73 -8.42
N THR A 22 -10.84 2.06 -8.74
CA THR A 22 -10.84 0.61 -9.05
C THR A 22 -9.95 0.32 -10.25
N GLN A 23 -10.07 1.10 -11.33
CA GLN A 23 -9.24 0.92 -12.52
C GLN A 23 -7.76 1.12 -12.25
N ILE A 24 -7.41 2.13 -11.44
CA ILE A 24 -6.03 2.37 -11.03
C ILE A 24 -5.49 1.18 -10.25
N THR A 25 -6.26 0.67 -9.29
CA THR A 25 -5.85 -0.47 -8.47
C THR A 25 -5.70 -1.74 -9.32
N GLU A 26 -6.64 -2.01 -10.22
CA GLU A 26 -6.54 -3.14 -11.14
C GLU A 26 -5.26 -3.08 -11.96
N ARG A 27 -4.91 -1.90 -12.47
CA ARG A 27 -3.68 -1.73 -13.24
C ARG A 27 -2.44 -1.99 -12.40
N ILE A 28 -2.43 -1.54 -11.14
CA ILE A 28 -1.32 -1.81 -10.22
C ILE A 28 -1.19 -3.32 -9.97
N ILE A 29 -2.29 -4.01 -9.73
CA ILE A 29 -2.27 -5.46 -9.50
C ILE A 29 -1.76 -6.20 -10.75
N GLU A 30 -2.19 -5.80 -11.94
CA GLU A 30 -1.69 -6.36 -13.20
C GLU A 30 -0.18 -6.16 -13.34
N MET A 31 0.34 -5.00 -12.96
CA MET A 31 1.77 -4.72 -12.99
C MET A 31 2.55 -5.58 -12.01
N ILE A 32 1.97 -5.90 -10.85
CA ILE A 32 2.57 -6.83 -9.88
C ILE A 32 2.57 -8.25 -10.48
N GLN A 33 1.46 -8.68 -11.03
CA GLN A 33 1.31 -10.02 -11.62
C GLN A 33 2.24 -10.23 -12.80
N SER A 34 2.50 -9.19 -13.59
CA SER A 34 3.41 -9.25 -14.74
C SER A 34 4.89 -9.11 -14.38
N GLY A 35 5.20 -8.80 -13.11
CA GLY A 35 6.57 -8.61 -12.65
C GLY A 35 7.17 -7.23 -12.92
N GLN A 36 6.39 -6.28 -13.42
CA GLN A 36 6.87 -4.90 -13.62
C GLN A 36 7.17 -4.22 -12.29
N ILE A 37 6.37 -4.50 -11.26
CA ILE A 37 6.60 -4.06 -9.90
C ILE A 37 6.48 -5.24 -8.93
N GLU A 38 7.22 -5.16 -7.81
CA GLU A 38 7.06 -6.07 -6.69
C GLU A 38 6.24 -5.36 -5.62
N GLY A 39 5.16 -5.97 -5.18
CA GLY A 39 4.24 -5.38 -4.20
C GLY A 39 4.53 -5.87 -2.78
N PHE A 40 4.59 -4.93 -1.85
CA PHE A 40 4.86 -5.20 -0.44
C PHE A 40 3.89 -4.45 0.46
N ALA A 41 3.68 -4.98 1.64
CA ALA A 41 2.98 -4.28 2.72
C ALA A 41 3.47 -4.83 4.08
N PRO A 42 3.39 -4.05 5.16
CA PRO A 42 3.67 -4.60 6.49
C PRO A 42 2.62 -5.65 6.85
N ARG A 43 3.00 -6.66 7.62
CA ARG A 43 2.09 -7.75 7.98
C ARG A 43 0.85 -7.27 8.72
N ILE A 44 0.92 -6.16 9.46
CA ILE A 44 -0.26 -5.53 10.06
C ILE A 44 -1.30 -5.15 9.01
N GLY A 45 -0.88 -4.84 7.79
CA GLY A 45 -1.77 -4.54 6.67
C GLY A 45 -2.68 -5.72 6.30
N ARG A 46 -2.25 -6.95 6.56
CA ARG A 46 -3.08 -8.13 6.36
C ARG A 46 -4.30 -8.12 7.28
N ALA A 47 -4.10 -7.76 8.54
CA ALA A 47 -5.19 -7.62 9.50
C ALA A 47 -6.09 -6.42 9.16
N GLU A 48 -5.51 -5.30 8.72
CA GLU A 48 -6.29 -4.14 8.28
C GLU A 48 -7.15 -4.48 7.06
N PHE A 49 -6.61 -5.21 6.11
CA PHE A 49 -7.35 -5.66 4.94
C PHE A 49 -8.61 -6.44 5.34
N VAL A 50 -8.45 -7.40 6.25
CA VAL A 50 -9.57 -8.17 6.77
C VAL A 50 -10.56 -7.27 7.51
N ALA A 51 -10.08 -6.38 8.36
CA ALA A 51 -10.93 -5.49 9.14
C ALA A 51 -11.77 -4.56 8.25
N VAL A 52 -11.17 -3.99 7.21
CA VAL A 52 -11.85 -3.07 6.30
C VAL A 52 -12.88 -3.82 5.46
N LEU A 53 -12.52 -4.94 4.85
CA LEU A 53 -13.45 -5.72 4.02
C LEU A 53 -14.60 -6.31 4.82
N SER A 54 -14.36 -6.68 6.07
CA SER A 54 -15.38 -7.27 6.94
C SER A 54 -16.52 -6.30 7.28
N ARG A 55 -16.33 -5.00 7.03
CA ARG A 55 -17.41 -4.02 7.19
C ARG A 55 -18.45 -4.10 6.08
N TYR A 56 -18.10 -4.68 4.92
CA TYR A 56 -18.92 -4.65 3.72
C TYR A 56 -19.25 -6.04 3.17
N PHE A 57 -18.49 -7.06 3.53
CA PHE A 57 -18.58 -8.40 2.95
C PHE A 57 -18.66 -9.46 4.03
N GLU A 58 -19.22 -10.61 3.67
CA GLU A 58 -19.32 -11.77 4.56
C GLU A 58 -17.95 -12.47 4.71
N LYS A 59 -17.81 -13.22 5.79
CA LYS A 59 -16.53 -13.88 6.14
C LYS A 59 -15.95 -14.70 4.99
N ASN A 60 -16.75 -15.50 4.31
CA ASN A 60 -16.26 -16.35 3.22
C ASN A 60 -15.76 -15.54 2.04
N GLU A 61 -16.39 -14.41 1.75
CA GLU A 61 -15.94 -13.48 0.71
C GLU A 61 -14.60 -12.84 1.09
N VAL A 62 -14.46 -12.43 2.34
CA VAL A 62 -13.21 -11.84 2.85
C VAL A 62 -12.07 -12.86 2.82
N ILE A 63 -12.33 -14.11 3.22
CA ILE A 63 -11.32 -15.18 3.15
C ILE A 63 -10.84 -15.39 1.72
N GLY A 64 -11.76 -15.42 0.75
CA GLY A 64 -11.41 -15.55 -0.66
C GLY A 64 -10.58 -14.38 -1.17
N ALA A 65 -10.97 -13.15 -0.82
CA ALA A 65 -10.24 -11.95 -1.20
C ALA A 65 -8.83 -11.93 -0.60
N LEU A 66 -8.70 -12.30 0.68
CA LEU A 66 -7.41 -12.37 1.36
C LEU A 66 -6.49 -13.40 0.71
N SER A 67 -7.03 -14.59 0.40
CA SER A 67 -6.27 -15.64 -0.27
C SER A 67 -5.71 -15.16 -1.61
N GLY A 68 -6.52 -14.44 -2.40
CA GLY A 68 -6.06 -13.86 -3.66
C GLY A 68 -5.00 -12.79 -3.47
N TYR A 69 -5.17 -11.92 -2.49
CA TYR A 69 -4.21 -10.86 -2.22
C TYR A 69 -2.89 -11.42 -1.67
N ASP A 70 -2.94 -12.46 -0.85
CA ASP A 70 -1.74 -13.16 -0.35
C ASP A 70 -0.85 -13.68 -1.50
N GLU A 71 -1.42 -13.97 -2.66
CA GLU A 71 -0.67 -14.45 -3.83
C GLU A 71 0.12 -13.34 -4.53
N VAL A 72 -0.30 -12.09 -4.41
CA VAL A 72 0.32 -10.96 -5.14
C VAL A 72 1.18 -10.07 -4.24
N ILE A 73 0.89 -9.99 -2.95
CA ILE A 73 1.60 -9.13 -2.01
C ILE A 73 2.58 -9.95 -1.15
N THR A 74 3.75 -9.39 -0.91
CA THR A 74 4.69 -9.91 0.08
C THR A 74 4.51 -9.13 1.38
N TRP A 75 4.13 -9.84 2.44
CA TRP A 75 3.96 -9.25 3.75
C TRP A 75 5.30 -9.17 4.47
N VAL A 76 5.65 -7.97 4.93
CA VAL A 76 6.91 -7.72 5.65
C VAL A 76 6.67 -7.84 7.15
N PRO A 77 7.42 -8.72 7.86
CA PRO A 77 7.26 -8.87 9.30
C PRO A 77 7.64 -7.60 10.07
N GLU A 78 6.89 -7.30 11.13
CA GLU A 78 7.11 -6.12 11.96
C GLU A 78 8.48 -6.08 12.60
N GLU A 79 9.07 -7.24 12.87
CA GLU A 79 10.41 -7.35 13.47
C GLU A 79 11.48 -6.64 12.63
N LEU A 80 11.27 -6.57 11.31
CA LEU A 80 12.22 -5.93 10.40
C LEU A 80 12.08 -4.41 10.38
N ILE A 81 10.93 -3.87 10.78
CA ILE A 81 10.63 -2.45 10.64
C ILE A 81 10.39 -1.74 11.99
N MET A 82 10.34 -2.46 13.09
CA MET A 82 9.94 -1.89 14.38
C MET A 82 10.85 -0.73 14.82
N GLN A 83 12.15 -0.83 14.61
CA GLN A 83 13.07 0.24 14.98
C GLN A 83 12.78 1.51 14.17
N ASP A 84 12.55 1.38 12.87
CA ASP A 84 12.17 2.51 12.02
C ASP A 84 10.82 3.11 12.41
N VAL A 85 9.85 2.27 12.78
CA VAL A 85 8.54 2.74 13.26
C VAL A 85 8.71 3.60 14.51
N ILE A 86 9.51 3.15 15.47
CA ILE A 86 9.77 3.89 16.70
C ILE A 86 10.43 5.25 16.41
N GLU A 87 11.43 5.27 15.55
CA GLU A 87 12.10 6.50 15.15
C GLU A 87 11.15 7.47 14.47
N LEU A 88 10.33 6.97 13.54
CA LEU A 88 9.33 7.79 12.85
C LEU A 88 8.26 8.31 13.82
N ALA A 89 7.89 7.53 14.82
CA ALA A 89 6.91 7.93 15.82
C ALA A 89 7.40 9.13 16.66
N PHE A 90 8.70 9.19 16.97
CA PHE A 90 9.29 10.35 17.62
C PHE A 90 9.25 11.61 16.75
N GLU A 91 9.49 11.46 15.45
CA GLU A 91 9.61 12.58 14.52
C GLU A 91 8.24 13.09 14.06
N LEU A 92 7.29 12.22 13.80
CA LEU A 92 6.12 12.52 12.97
C LEU A 92 4.80 12.53 13.74
N LYS A 93 4.66 12.43 14.97
CA LYS A 93 3.39 12.53 15.74
C LYS A 93 2.15 12.12 14.92
N HIS A 94 2.17 10.93 14.35
CA HIS A 94 1.12 10.41 13.46
C HIS A 94 0.63 9.05 13.95
N HIS A 95 -0.49 8.56 13.40
CA HIS A 95 -1.04 7.25 13.75
C HIS A 95 -0.02 6.15 13.46
N VAL A 96 0.23 5.30 14.44
CA VAL A 96 1.27 4.28 14.34
C VAL A 96 1.01 3.28 13.21
N SER A 97 -0.25 2.94 12.92
CA SER A 97 -0.57 2.03 11.82
C SER A 97 -0.06 2.54 10.48
N ASP A 98 -0.16 3.84 10.22
CA ASP A 98 0.36 4.45 8.99
C ASP A 98 1.89 4.41 8.96
N LEU A 99 2.53 4.56 10.11
CA LEU A 99 3.99 4.53 10.21
C LEU A 99 4.58 3.16 9.86
N TYR A 100 3.83 2.08 10.04
CA TYR A 100 4.26 0.75 9.57
C TYR A 100 4.44 0.73 8.05
N PHE A 101 3.54 1.36 7.30
CA PHE A 101 3.65 1.44 5.85
C PHE A 101 4.82 2.32 5.42
N VAL A 102 5.01 3.46 6.07
CA VAL A 102 6.12 4.37 5.80
C VAL A 102 7.46 3.68 6.11
N ALA A 103 7.56 3.00 7.25
CA ALA A 103 8.76 2.26 7.65
C ALA A 103 9.08 1.12 6.66
N THR A 104 8.07 0.42 6.18
CA THR A 104 8.25 -0.63 5.18
C THR A 104 8.83 -0.05 3.88
N ALA A 105 8.31 1.07 3.42
CA ALA A 105 8.84 1.74 2.23
C ALA A 105 10.29 2.20 2.43
N LYS A 106 10.61 2.70 3.62
CA LYS A 106 11.98 3.10 3.97
C LYS A 106 12.93 1.90 3.95
N LEU A 107 12.57 0.81 4.60
CA LEU A 107 13.40 -0.41 4.64
C LEU A 107 13.71 -0.94 3.25
N LEU A 108 12.71 -0.97 2.37
CA LEU A 108 12.81 -1.56 1.04
C LEU A 108 13.29 -0.58 -0.02
N ASN A 109 13.46 0.69 0.32
CA ASN A 109 13.68 1.76 -0.64
C ASN A 109 12.62 1.71 -1.77
N ALA A 110 11.37 1.59 -1.35
CA ALA A 110 10.22 1.39 -2.22
C ALA A 110 9.38 2.66 -2.35
N ALA A 111 8.64 2.78 -3.45
CA ALA A 111 7.61 3.80 -3.56
C ALA A 111 6.42 3.43 -2.66
N LEU A 112 5.81 4.41 -2.02
CA LEU A 112 4.59 4.21 -1.24
C LEU A 112 3.39 4.66 -2.07
N LEU A 113 2.42 3.76 -2.24
CA LEU A 113 1.16 4.04 -2.94
C LEU A 113 0.03 4.09 -1.94
N THR A 114 -0.68 5.20 -1.90
CA THR A 114 -1.76 5.42 -0.93
C THR A 114 -2.87 6.29 -1.51
N ASN A 115 -4.08 6.13 -0.99
CA ASN A 115 -5.20 7.05 -1.23
C ASN A 115 -5.43 7.99 -0.05
N ASP A 116 -4.49 8.04 0.89
CA ASP A 116 -4.48 8.96 2.02
C ASP A 116 -3.44 10.05 1.77
N ARG A 117 -3.93 11.29 1.52
CA ARG A 117 -3.05 12.44 1.25
C ARG A 117 -2.06 12.67 2.38
N LYS A 118 -2.51 12.57 3.62
CA LYS A 118 -1.67 12.82 4.79
C LYS A 118 -0.52 11.82 4.90
N MET A 119 -0.80 10.56 4.65
CA MET A 119 0.24 9.52 4.62
C MET A 119 1.25 9.79 3.50
N ALA A 120 0.79 10.16 2.31
CA ALA A 120 1.68 10.50 1.20
C ALA A 120 2.59 11.68 1.55
N ASP A 121 2.05 12.73 2.17
CA ASP A 121 2.83 13.90 2.56
C ASP A 121 3.86 13.57 3.64
N ILE A 122 3.49 12.75 4.62
CA ILE A 122 4.40 12.29 5.67
C ILE A 122 5.56 11.50 5.07
N ALA A 123 5.29 10.58 4.16
CA ALA A 123 6.33 9.82 3.49
C ALA A 123 7.27 10.72 2.69
N LYS A 124 6.74 11.70 1.97
CA LYS A 124 7.55 12.70 1.25
C LYS A 124 8.42 13.50 2.20
N SER A 125 7.91 13.85 3.37
CA SER A 125 8.66 14.65 4.37
C SER A 125 9.90 13.94 4.91
N VAL A 126 9.95 12.62 4.84
CA VAL A 126 11.12 11.82 5.23
C VAL A 126 11.91 11.29 4.04
N GLY A 127 11.72 11.89 2.86
CA GLY A 127 12.54 11.63 1.68
C GLY A 127 12.11 10.43 0.84
N LEU A 128 10.94 9.86 1.07
CA LEU A 128 10.44 8.73 0.30
C LEU A 128 9.70 9.18 -0.96
N LYS A 129 9.74 8.35 -1.99
CA LYS A 129 8.85 8.50 -3.13
C LYS A 129 7.48 8.00 -2.71
N SER A 130 6.49 8.86 -2.68
CA SER A 130 5.13 8.47 -2.38
C SER A 130 4.16 9.11 -3.37
N PHE A 131 3.07 8.42 -3.61
CA PHE A 131 2.08 8.86 -4.58
C PHE A 131 0.69 8.79 -3.95
N TYR A 132 0.07 9.96 -3.85
CA TYR A 132 -1.34 10.06 -3.52
C TYR A 132 -2.11 9.74 -4.80
N LEU A 133 -2.55 8.50 -4.95
CA LEU A 133 -3.05 7.98 -6.23
C LEU A 133 -4.31 8.69 -6.76
N ILE A 134 -5.08 9.33 -5.88
CA ILE A 134 -6.24 10.10 -6.32
C ILE A 134 -5.81 11.26 -7.25
N GLU A 135 -4.62 11.81 -7.06
CA GLU A 135 -4.10 12.94 -7.85
C GLU A 135 -2.84 12.59 -8.66
N GLU A 136 -2.05 11.61 -8.20
CA GLU A 136 -0.70 11.37 -8.73
C GLU A 136 -0.53 10.02 -9.42
N ALA A 137 -1.62 9.36 -9.80
CA ALA A 137 -1.53 8.04 -10.47
C ALA A 137 -0.71 8.10 -11.76
N ASP A 138 -0.89 9.15 -12.56
CA ASP A 138 -0.17 9.29 -13.83
C ASP A 138 1.33 9.43 -13.61
N GLU A 139 1.75 10.17 -12.61
CA GLU A 139 3.16 10.32 -12.24
C GLU A 139 3.77 8.97 -11.85
N PHE A 140 3.03 8.16 -11.09
CA PHE A 140 3.49 6.83 -10.71
C PHE A 140 3.65 5.94 -11.95
N PHE A 141 2.66 5.90 -12.82
CA PHE A 141 2.70 5.05 -14.02
C PHE A 141 3.81 5.48 -14.98
N LYS A 142 4.09 6.77 -15.09
CA LYS A 142 5.23 7.27 -15.88
C LYS A 142 6.56 6.82 -15.28
N LEU A 143 6.69 6.84 -13.96
CA LEU A 143 7.91 6.39 -13.29
C LEU A 143 8.17 4.91 -13.57
N VAL A 144 7.15 4.06 -13.47
CA VAL A 144 7.28 2.64 -13.79
C VAL A 144 7.65 2.42 -15.25
N GLY A 145 7.05 3.17 -16.16
CA GLY A 145 7.34 3.08 -17.60
C GLY A 145 8.77 3.45 -17.96
N VAL A 146 9.37 4.37 -17.22
CA VAL A 146 10.78 4.77 -17.41
C VAL A 146 11.73 3.70 -16.86
N ASP A 147 11.40 3.11 -15.70
CA ASP A 147 12.24 2.12 -15.03
C ASP A 147 12.03 0.69 -15.60
N GLY A 148 10.90 0.50 -16.24
CA GLY A 148 10.53 -0.78 -16.84
C GLY A 148 10.87 -0.82 -18.31
#